data_58d8762cb6c2dbf8e272c8c72ccf44a1
#
_entry.id   58d8762cb6c2dbf8e272c8c72ccf44a1
#
_cell.length_a   1.000
_cell.length_b   1.000
_cell.length_c   1.000
_cell.angle_alpha   90.00
_cell.angle_beta   90.00
_cell.angle_gamma   90.00
#
_symmetry.space_group_name_H-M   'P 1'
#
loop_
_entity.id
_entity.type
_entity.pdbx_description
1 polymer ?
#
loop_
_entity_poly.entity_id
_entity_poly.type
_entity_poly.pdbx_seq_one_letter_code
_entity_poly.pdbx_strand_id
1 'polypeptide(L)'
;MTRSEAREQAFIVLFERIFNSDLTIAEIIDAAQEEGLIKINGFAASLLQNAQENEDAIDKLISENLKGWAINRLPKVSLAIMRLAVSEMLYIEEVPVGVSVNDAVELAKKFGTADDATYINGVLGAIAKSL
;
A
#
# COMPACT_ATOMS: atom_id res chain seq x y z
N MET A 1 -4.51 18.77 -1.41
CA MET A 1 -4.70 17.30 -1.32
C MET A 1 -4.40 16.85 0.10
N THR A 2 -5.31 16.08 0.69
CA THR A 2 -5.11 15.51 2.02
C THR A 2 -4.16 14.30 1.94
N ARG A 3 -3.63 13.86 3.09
CA ARG A 3 -2.82 12.64 3.11
C ARG A 3 -3.62 11.41 2.73
N SER A 4 -4.91 11.35 3.10
CA SER A 4 -5.79 10.26 2.70
C SER A 4 -5.95 10.20 1.18
N GLU A 5 -6.12 11.35 0.54
CA GLU A 5 -6.18 11.44 -0.92
C GLU A 5 -4.84 11.04 -1.56
N ALA A 6 -3.73 11.48 -0.98
CA ALA A 6 -2.41 11.12 -1.45
C ALA A 6 -2.16 9.61 -1.35
N ARG A 7 -2.60 8.97 -0.26
CA ARG A 7 -2.51 7.52 -0.09
C ARG A 7 -3.34 6.77 -1.14
N GLU A 8 -4.51 7.29 -1.46
CA GLU A 8 -5.34 6.70 -2.50
C GLU A 8 -4.65 6.74 -3.86
N GLN A 9 -4.02 7.87 -4.19
CA GLN A 9 -3.27 8.01 -5.44
C GLN A 9 -2.08 7.03 -5.48
N ALA A 10 -1.36 6.90 -4.39
CA ALA A 10 -0.25 5.95 -4.28
C ALA A 10 -0.73 4.50 -4.39
N PHE A 11 -1.87 4.18 -3.78
CA PHE A 11 -2.48 2.85 -3.89
C PHE A 11 -2.77 2.49 -5.35
N ILE A 12 -3.34 3.42 -6.11
CA ILE A 12 -3.64 3.18 -7.54
C ILE A 12 -2.38 2.78 -8.30
N VAL A 13 -1.26 3.46 -8.05
CA VAL A 13 0.02 3.14 -8.70
C VAL A 13 0.53 1.76 -8.29
N LEU A 14 0.49 1.42 -7.00
CA LEU A 14 0.95 0.12 -6.53
C LEU A 14 0.07 -1.02 -7.05
N PHE A 15 -1.24 -0.79 -7.13
CA PHE A 15 -2.17 -1.76 -7.69
C PHE A 15 -1.87 -2.00 -9.17
N GLU A 16 -1.70 -0.94 -9.94
CA GLU A 16 -1.35 -1.02 -11.37
C GLU A 16 -0.04 -1.79 -11.57
N ARG A 17 0.95 -1.55 -10.71
CA ARG A 17 2.27 -2.19 -10.79
C ARG A 17 2.21 -3.71 -10.65
N ILE A 18 1.23 -4.24 -9.91
CA ILE A 18 1.07 -5.69 -9.75
C ILE A 18 0.79 -6.36 -11.11
N PHE A 19 0.03 -5.69 -11.98
CA PHE A 19 -0.34 -6.21 -13.29
C PHE A 19 0.66 -5.85 -14.39
N ASN A 20 1.60 -4.95 -14.10
CA ASN A 20 2.60 -4.45 -15.05
C ASN A 20 3.97 -4.50 -14.38
N SER A 21 4.38 -5.69 -13.96
CA SER A 21 5.61 -5.89 -13.17
C SER A 21 6.89 -5.60 -13.94
N ASP A 22 6.82 -5.51 -15.26
CA ASP A 22 7.92 -5.11 -16.12
C ASP A 22 8.13 -3.59 -16.18
N LEU A 23 7.15 -2.80 -15.70
CA LEU A 23 7.25 -1.36 -15.66
C LEU A 23 7.76 -0.90 -14.29
N THR A 24 8.52 0.19 -14.29
CA THR A 24 8.91 0.85 -13.03
C THR A 24 7.74 1.68 -12.51
N ILE A 25 7.78 2.01 -11.24
CA ILE A 25 6.79 2.91 -10.64
C ILE A 25 6.81 4.27 -11.35
N ALA A 26 8.00 4.79 -11.69
CA ALA A 26 8.12 6.05 -12.42
C ALA A 26 7.42 6.00 -13.78
N GLU A 27 7.58 4.91 -14.51
CA GLU A 27 6.93 4.74 -15.81
C GLU A 27 5.40 4.71 -15.68
N ILE A 28 4.89 4.04 -14.65
CA ILE A 28 3.45 3.98 -14.38
C ILE A 28 2.90 5.37 -14.02
N ILE A 29 3.62 6.10 -13.17
CA ILE A 29 3.24 7.46 -12.78
C ILE A 29 3.17 8.37 -14.00
N ASP A 30 4.22 8.36 -14.84
CA ASP A 30 4.29 9.22 -16.01
C ASP A 30 3.12 8.98 -16.97
N ALA A 31 2.84 7.71 -17.27
CA ALA A 31 1.74 7.36 -18.16
C ALA A 31 0.38 7.79 -17.60
N ALA A 32 0.14 7.52 -16.31
CA ALA A 32 -1.15 7.85 -15.68
C ALA A 32 -1.35 9.36 -15.50
N GLN A 33 -0.28 10.10 -15.20
CA GLN A 33 -0.36 11.56 -15.10
C GLN A 33 -0.61 12.22 -16.45
N GLU A 34 0.00 11.71 -17.52
CA GLU A 34 -0.26 12.20 -18.87
C GLU A 34 -1.73 12.08 -19.25
N GLU A 35 -2.37 11.00 -18.83
CA GLU A 35 -3.79 10.76 -19.10
C GLU A 35 -4.72 11.49 -18.11
N GLY A 36 -4.16 12.15 -17.10
CA GLY A 36 -4.94 12.87 -16.08
C GLY A 36 -5.63 11.94 -15.08
N LEU A 37 -5.20 10.67 -14.99
CA LEU A 37 -5.85 9.67 -14.13
C LEU A 37 -5.43 9.78 -12.66
N ILE A 38 -4.22 10.28 -12.41
CA ILE A 38 -3.67 10.42 -11.05
C ILE A 38 -2.95 11.73 -10.87
N LYS A 39 -2.74 12.09 -9.62
CA LYS A 39 -1.93 13.25 -9.23
C LYS A 39 -1.07 12.83 -8.04
N ILE A 40 0.24 12.86 -8.20
CA ILE A 40 1.19 12.43 -7.17
C ILE A 40 1.86 13.65 -6.54
N ASN A 41 1.58 13.89 -5.24
CA ASN A 41 2.26 14.93 -4.48
C ASN A 41 3.53 14.36 -3.80
N GLY A 42 4.25 15.20 -3.05
CA GLY A 42 5.48 14.79 -2.38
C GLY A 42 5.30 13.63 -1.40
N PHE A 43 4.21 13.61 -0.66
CA PHE A 43 3.91 12.54 0.30
C PHE A 43 3.68 11.20 -0.42
N ALA A 44 2.85 11.21 -1.45
CA ALA A 44 2.60 10.01 -2.26
C ALA A 44 3.88 9.52 -2.93
N ALA A 45 4.71 10.43 -3.45
CA ALA A 45 5.99 10.08 -4.07
C ALA A 45 6.92 9.39 -3.07
N SER A 46 6.98 9.88 -1.82
CA SER A 46 7.78 9.25 -0.76
C SER A 46 7.31 7.84 -0.45
N LEU A 47 6.00 7.63 -0.35
CA LEU A 47 5.43 6.31 -0.12
C LEU A 47 5.81 5.34 -1.22
N LEU A 48 5.70 5.78 -2.47
CA LEU A 48 5.98 4.95 -3.64
C LEU A 48 7.47 4.64 -3.78
N GLN A 49 8.32 5.61 -3.53
CA GLN A 49 9.77 5.40 -3.58
C GLN A 49 10.21 4.38 -2.52
N ASN A 50 9.73 4.53 -1.29
CA ASN A 50 10.05 3.59 -0.22
C ASN A 50 9.51 2.20 -0.50
N ALA A 51 8.30 2.10 -1.08
CA ALA A 51 7.71 0.82 -1.44
C ALA A 51 8.54 0.10 -2.51
N GLN A 52 9.02 0.83 -3.51
CA GLN A 52 9.84 0.25 -4.59
C GLN A 52 11.22 -0.18 -4.07
N GLU A 53 11.89 0.67 -3.33
CA GLU A 53 13.23 0.41 -2.83
C GLU A 53 13.28 -0.73 -1.81
N ASN A 54 12.18 -0.96 -1.09
CA ASN A 54 12.13 -1.91 0.02
C ASN A 54 11.10 -3.02 -0.20
N GLU A 55 10.75 -3.32 -1.43
CA GLU A 55 9.70 -4.28 -1.76
C GLU A 55 9.92 -5.64 -1.10
N ASP A 56 11.13 -6.18 -1.15
CA ASP A 56 11.42 -7.49 -0.58
C ASP A 56 11.26 -7.51 0.94
N ALA A 57 11.73 -6.47 1.63
CA ALA A 57 11.61 -6.34 3.08
C ALA A 57 10.14 -6.19 3.49
N ILE A 58 9.39 -5.40 2.74
CA ILE A 58 7.95 -5.18 2.97
C ILE A 58 7.19 -6.50 2.79
N ASP A 59 7.42 -7.20 1.69
CA ASP A 59 6.75 -8.47 1.41
C ASP A 59 7.10 -9.55 2.43
N LYS A 60 8.35 -9.58 2.90
CA LYS A 60 8.77 -10.50 3.94
C LYS A 60 7.98 -10.25 5.23
N LEU A 61 7.88 -9.01 5.64
CA LEU A 61 7.14 -8.64 6.86
C LEU A 61 5.65 -8.97 6.73
N ILE A 62 5.06 -8.71 5.57
CA ILE A 62 3.67 -9.08 5.31
C ILE A 62 3.51 -10.60 5.41
N SER A 63 4.36 -11.36 4.71
CA SER A 63 4.30 -12.82 4.66
C SER A 63 4.37 -13.45 6.05
N GLU A 64 5.22 -12.91 6.91
CA GLU A 64 5.41 -13.41 8.28
C GLU A 64 4.16 -13.22 9.15
N ASN A 65 3.25 -12.34 8.76
CA ASN A 65 2.05 -12.02 9.53
C ASN A 65 0.75 -12.49 8.89
N LEU A 66 0.82 -13.18 7.76
CA LEU A 66 -0.38 -13.75 7.13
C LEU A 66 -0.80 -15.01 7.86
N LYS A 67 -2.13 -15.21 7.97
CA LYS A 67 -2.71 -16.40 8.59
C LYS A 67 -3.54 -17.13 7.55
N GLY A 68 -3.09 -18.33 7.17
CA GLY A 68 -3.83 -19.18 6.26
C GLY A 68 -3.70 -18.84 4.78
N TRP A 69 -2.87 -17.84 4.42
CA TRP A 69 -2.69 -17.42 3.03
C TRP A 69 -1.22 -17.26 2.69
N ALA A 70 -0.84 -17.65 1.48
CA ALA A 70 0.44 -17.27 0.91
C ALA A 70 0.29 -15.89 0.25
N ILE A 71 1.35 -15.08 0.25
CA ILE A 71 1.29 -13.72 -0.28
C ILE A 71 0.84 -13.68 -1.74
N ASN A 72 1.24 -14.67 -2.55
CA ASN A 72 0.87 -14.72 -3.96
C ASN A 72 -0.59 -15.13 -4.19
N ARG A 73 -1.32 -15.47 -3.13
CA ARG A 73 -2.74 -15.83 -3.20
C ARG A 73 -3.66 -14.75 -2.66
N LEU A 74 -3.11 -13.68 -2.13
CA LEU A 74 -3.90 -12.56 -1.64
C LEU A 74 -4.64 -11.87 -2.78
N PRO A 75 -5.85 -11.34 -2.53
CA PRO A 75 -6.48 -10.41 -3.47
C PRO A 75 -5.52 -9.28 -3.79
N LYS A 76 -5.45 -8.88 -5.05
CA LYS A 76 -4.47 -7.86 -5.49
C LYS A 76 -4.71 -6.50 -4.84
N VAL A 77 -5.97 -6.16 -4.59
CA VAL A 77 -6.33 -4.95 -3.84
C VAL A 77 -5.72 -5.01 -2.44
N SER A 78 -5.87 -6.13 -1.74
CA SER A 78 -5.32 -6.30 -0.39
C SER A 78 -3.81 -6.22 -0.37
N LEU A 79 -3.14 -6.85 -1.33
CA LEU A 79 -1.69 -6.81 -1.43
C LEU A 79 -1.17 -5.38 -1.63
N ALA A 80 -1.78 -4.63 -2.56
CA ALA A 80 -1.39 -3.26 -2.83
C ALA A 80 -1.59 -2.37 -1.59
N ILE A 81 -2.72 -2.51 -0.90
CA ILE A 81 -3.01 -1.74 0.32
C ILE A 81 -2.00 -2.05 1.42
N MET A 82 -1.69 -3.33 1.64
CA MET A 82 -0.75 -3.71 2.68
C MET A 82 0.68 -3.27 2.37
N ARG A 83 1.10 -3.35 1.13
CA ARG A 83 2.41 -2.82 0.72
C ARG A 83 2.52 -1.32 0.97
N LEU A 84 1.47 -0.57 0.64
CA LEU A 84 1.42 0.87 0.88
C LEU A 84 1.50 1.19 2.37
N ALA A 85 0.67 0.54 3.17
CA ALA A 85 0.61 0.78 4.61
C ALA A 85 1.92 0.42 5.31
N VAL A 86 2.53 -0.71 4.96
CA VAL A 86 3.79 -1.13 5.55
C VAL A 86 4.92 -0.18 5.16
N SER A 87 4.94 0.29 3.92
CA SER A 87 5.89 1.31 3.48
C SER A 87 5.80 2.55 4.37
N GLU A 88 4.59 3.01 4.64
CA GLU A 88 4.38 4.17 5.51
C GLU A 88 4.80 3.88 6.95
N MET A 89 4.38 2.75 7.50
CA MET A 89 4.68 2.38 8.89
C MET A 89 6.18 2.26 9.16
N LEU A 90 6.93 1.76 8.19
CA LEU A 90 8.37 1.54 8.35
C LEU A 90 9.22 2.78 8.06
N TYR A 91 8.81 3.60 7.10
CA TYR A 91 9.71 4.62 6.54
C TYR A 91 9.24 6.06 6.69
N ILE A 92 8.03 6.31 7.18
CA ILE A 92 7.51 7.67 7.41
C ILE A 92 7.32 7.88 8.91
N GLU A 93 8.36 8.35 9.56
CA GLU A 93 8.40 8.45 11.03
C GLU A 93 7.34 9.38 11.63
N GLU A 94 7.02 10.49 10.94
CA GLU A 94 6.08 11.48 11.47
C GLU A 94 4.62 11.02 11.48
N VAL A 95 4.30 9.87 10.86
CA VAL A 95 2.95 9.33 10.88
C VAL A 95 2.85 8.22 11.93
N PRO A 96 1.95 8.35 12.92
CA PRO A 96 1.71 7.25 13.87
C PRO A 96 1.21 6.01 13.15
N VAL A 97 1.72 4.84 13.52
CA VAL A 97 1.37 3.58 12.84
C VAL A 97 -0.14 3.31 12.82
N GLY A 98 -0.87 3.72 13.87
CA GLY A 98 -2.32 3.57 13.92
C GLY A 98 -3.05 4.34 12.83
N VAL A 99 -2.50 5.48 12.40
CA VAL A 99 -3.08 6.26 11.30
C VAL A 99 -2.92 5.51 9.98
N SER A 100 -1.75 4.91 9.76
CA SER A 100 -1.49 4.11 8.55
C SER A 100 -2.44 2.90 8.49
N VAL A 101 -2.65 2.22 9.62
CA VAL A 101 -3.57 1.07 9.69
C VAL A 101 -5.00 1.52 9.39
N ASN A 102 -5.47 2.60 10.03
CA ASN A 102 -6.82 3.10 9.83
C ASN A 102 -7.09 3.49 8.37
N ASP A 103 -6.17 4.20 7.74
CA ASP A 103 -6.33 4.59 6.33
C ASP A 103 -6.31 3.38 5.39
N ALA A 104 -5.49 2.37 5.70
CA ALA A 104 -5.48 1.13 4.93
C ALA A 104 -6.85 0.43 5.00
N VAL A 105 -7.45 0.38 6.17
CA VAL A 105 -8.78 -0.21 6.35
C VAL A 105 -9.83 0.57 5.55
N GLU A 106 -9.75 1.90 5.55
CA GLU A 106 -10.67 2.73 4.76
C GLU A 106 -10.49 2.50 3.26
N LEU A 107 -9.26 2.35 2.78
CA LEU A 107 -9.01 1.98 1.38
C LEU A 107 -9.60 0.62 1.04
N ALA A 108 -9.48 -0.34 1.94
CA ALA A 108 -10.05 -1.67 1.75
C ALA A 108 -11.58 -1.64 1.69
N LYS A 109 -12.22 -0.78 2.47
CA LYS A 109 -13.67 -0.59 2.41
C LYS A 109 -14.10 0.03 1.09
N LYS A 110 -13.29 0.92 0.53
CA LYS A 110 -13.60 1.62 -0.72
C LYS A 110 -13.35 0.76 -1.96
N PHE A 111 -12.24 0.03 -1.99
CA PHE A 111 -11.78 -0.68 -3.19
C PHE A 111 -11.90 -2.20 -3.10
N GLY A 112 -12.07 -2.76 -1.91
CA GLY A 112 -12.21 -4.19 -1.69
C GLY A 112 -13.56 -4.53 -1.07
N THR A 113 -13.57 -5.60 -0.27
CA THR A 113 -14.77 -6.07 0.43
C THR A 113 -14.64 -5.83 1.94
N ALA A 114 -15.77 -6.02 2.66
CA ALA A 114 -15.76 -5.95 4.13
C ALA A 114 -14.82 -7.01 4.73
N ASP A 115 -14.77 -8.19 4.12
CA ASP A 115 -13.87 -9.27 4.56
C ASP A 115 -12.41 -8.88 4.34
N ASP A 116 -12.10 -8.23 3.22
CA ASP A 116 -10.76 -7.70 2.94
C ASP A 116 -10.35 -6.69 4.01
N ALA A 117 -11.25 -5.78 4.36
CA ALA A 117 -10.98 -4.75 5.38
C ALA A 117 -10.67 -5.39 6.74
N THR A 118 -11.45 -6.40 7.14
CA THR A 118 -11.23 -7.12 8.40
C THR A 118 -9.89 -7.85 8.40
N TYR A 119 -9.57 -8.53 7.31
CA TYR A 119 -8.32 -9.28 7.17
C TYR A 119 -7.11 -8.34 7.23
N ILE A 120 -7.16 -7.26 6.47
CA ILE A 120 -6.09 -6.25 6.43
C ILE A 120 -5.88 -5.63 7.81
N ASN A 121 -6.95 -5.30 8.51
CA ASN A 121 -6.85 -4.75 9.87
C ASN A 121 -6.12 -5.71 10.80
N GLY A 122 -6.41 -7.00 10.71
CA GLY A 122 -5.75 -8.03 11.53
C GLY A 122 -4.27 -8.15 11.23
N VAL A 123 -3.91 -8.23 9.95
CA VAL A 123 -2.50 -8.35 9.53
C VAL A 123 -1.70 -7.11 9.90
N LEU A 124 -2.20 -5.93 9.55
CA LEU A 124 -1.50 -4.67 9.83
C LEU A 124 -1.43 -4.38 11.33
N GLY A 125 -2.46 -4.75 12.08
CA GLY A 125 -2.45 -4.63 13.53
C GLY A 125 -1.36 -5.49 14.16
N ALA A 126 -1.15 -6.71 13.67
CA ALA A 126 -0.08 -7.59 14.15
C ALA A 126 1.29 -6.99 13.82
N ILE A 127 1.46 -6.47 12.60
CA ILE A 127 2.71 -5.79 12.20
C ILE A 127 2.97 -4.58 13.10
N ALA A 128 1.96 -3.74 13.34
CA ALA A 128 2.10 -2.55 14.18
C ALA A 128 2.58 -2.88 15.59
N LYS A 129 2.11 -3.98 16.16
CA LYS A 129 2.51 -4.42 17.50
C LYS A 129 3.97 -4.88 17.56
N SER A 130 4.55 -5.28 16.43
CA SER A 130 5.92 -5.76 16.38
C SER A 130 6.94 -4.64 16.12
N LEU A 131 6.48 -3.44 15.84
CA LEU A 131 7.36 -2.29 15.55
C LEU A 131 7.80 -1.56 16.82
#